data_9f2d31c4b7d53e838ddd9f502bebf059
#
_entry.id   9f2d31c4b7d53e838ddd9f502bebf059
#
_cell.length_a   1.000
_cell.length_b   1.000
_cell.length_c   1.000
_cell.angle_alpha   90.00
_cell.angle_beta   90.00
_cell.angle_gamma   90.00
#
_symmetry.space_group_name_H-M   'P 1'
#
loop_
_entity.id
_entity.type
_entity.pdbx_description
1 polymer ?
#
loop_
_entity_poly.entity_id
_entity_poly.type
_entity_poly.pdbx_seq_one_letter_code
_entity_poly.pdbx_strand_id
1 'polypeptide(L)'
;MKKLFDAYASYYDQLYKDKDYEKEVKYILNLLSNQSIFSGSILDLGCGTGVHAQFMAQKGFMVHGVDISPEMIEVASKKDYGDYSKQLFFELGDVKSCQLDKRFDAVVSLFHVASYQTSNEDLFSMFLTASKHLKPEGIFIFDFWYGPAVLMDNPVVRVKRFNEDGVNILRIAEPNMLFNENIVDVNYNIMVTKEPEEKMEVLLEKHSMRYFFLPELLSALKLAGMEYIDSHSWLSSDPLSEKSWQGLIIAKKLLNLE
;
A
#
# COMPACT_ATOMS: atom_id res chain seq x y z
N MET A 1 10.55 -21.01 -4.51
CA MET A 1 9.96 -19.83 -5.20
C MET A 1 10.55 -18.60 -4.53
N LYS A 2 11.23 -17.70 -5.25
CA LYS A 2 11.54 -16.36 -4.71
C LYS A 2 10.20 -15.70 -4.37
N LYS A 3 10.10 -15.16 -3.16
CA LYS A 3 8.89 -14.42 -2.76
C LYS A 3 8.81 -13.10 -3.52
N LEU A 4 7.61 -12.59 -3.69
CA LEU A 4 7.34 -11.28 -4.26
C LEU A 4 8.16 -10.23 -3.48
N PHE A 5 8.82 -9.29 -4.16
CA PHE A 5 9.67 -8.24 -3.61
C PHE A 5 11.05 -8.63 -3.06
N ASP A 6 11.48 -9.92 -3.02
CA ASP A 6 12.78 -10.30 -2.43
C ASP A 6 13.99 -9.59 -3.09
N ALA A 7 14.05 -9.65 -4.42
CA ALA A 7 15.17 -9.02 -5.15
C ALA A 7 14.92 -7.53 -5.48
N TYR A 8 13.67 -7.12 -5.44
CA TYR A 8 13.20 -5.78 -5.79
C TYR A 8 13.39 -4.78 -4.64
N ALA A 9 13.34 -5.26 -3.38
CA ALA A 9 13.41 -4.42 -2.19
C ALA A 9 14.67 -3.53 -2.14
N SER A 10 15.82 -4.04 -2.59
CA SER A 10 17.08 -3.30 -2.59
C SER A 10 17.09 -2.10 -3.55
N TYR A 11 16.25 -2.10 -4.57
CA TYR A 11 16.12 -1.03 -5.56
C TYR A 11 14.81 -0.26 -5.44
N TYR A 12 13.93 -0.66 -4.51
CA TYR A 12 12.58 -0.13 -4.39
C TYR A 12 12.57 1.38 -4.17
N ASP A 13 13.31 1.86 -3.19
CA ASP A 13 13.35 3.29 -2.86
C ASP A 13 13.92 4.13 -4.02
N GLN A 14 14.89 3.61 -4.79
CA GLN A 14 15.42 4.27 -5.98
C GLN A 14 14.38 4.32 -7.11
N LEU A 15 13.65 3.24 -7.33
CA LEU A 15 12.61 3.15 -8.37
C LEU A 15 11.41 4.06 -8.12
N TYR A 16 11.18 4.44 -6.87
CA TYR A 16 10.09 5.31 -6.43
C TYR A 16 10.57 6.63 -5.79
N LYS A 17 11.84 7.02 -6.04
CA LYS A 17 12.43 8.25 -5.50
C LYS A 17 11.64 9.52 -5.89
N ASP A 18 11.09 9.54 -7.10
CA ASP A 18 10.30 10.66 -7.62
C ASP A 18 8.89 10.74 -7.05
N LYS A 19 8.51 9.77 -6.20
CA LYS A 19 7.19 9.73 -5.58
C LYS A 19 7.13 10.70 -4.40
N ASP A 20 6.14 11.58 -4.40
CA ASP A 20 5.93 12.57 -3.34
C ASP A 20 5.20 11.95 -2.13
N TYR A 21 5.93 11.15 -1.37
CA TYR A 21 5.42 10.50 -0.15
C TYR A 21 4.93 11.50 0.90
N GLU A 22 5.59 12.66 1.02
CA GLU A 22 5.18 13.69 1.97
C GLU A 22 3.80 14.25 1.63
N LYS A 23 3.54 14.52 0.36
CA LYS A 23 2.23 14.95 -0.12
C LYS A 23 1.15 13.89 0.14
N GLU A 24 1.46 12.61 -0.08
CA GLU A 24 0.54 11.52 0.18
C GLU A 24 0.21 11.42 1.67
N VAL A 25 1.21 11.45 2.55
CA VAL A 25 0.99 11.41 3.99
C VAL A 25 0.21 12.64 4.46
N LYS A 26 0.55 13.84 3.97
CA LYS A 26 -0.23 15.05 4.28
C LYS A 26 -1.71 14.89 3.90
N TYR A 27 -1.99 14.31 2.73
CA TYR A 27 -3.36 14.03 2.30
C TYR A 27 -4.05 13.05 3.25
N ILE A 28 -3.43 11.91 3.59
CA ILE A 28 -3.98 10.91 4.52
C ILE A 28 -4.25 11.52 5.91
N LEU A 29 -3.30 12.30 6.44
CA LEU A 29 -3.46 12.94 7.76
C LEU A 29 -4.56 14.00 7.76
N ASN A 30 -4.78 14.70 6.65
CA ASN A 30 -5.93 15.60 6.50
C ASN A 30 -7.26 14.80 6.54
N LEU A 31 -7.34 13.65 5.88
CA LEU A 31 -8.52 12.79 5.95
C LEU A 31 -8.77 12.28 7.38
N LEU A 32 -7.72 11.88 8.10
CA LEU A 32 -7.82 11.48 9.52
C LEU A 32 -8.27 12.65 10.40
N SER A 33 -7.75 13.86 10.17
CA SER A 33 -8.14 15.05 10.93
C SER A 33 -9.62 15.39 10.74
N ASN A 34 -10.18 15.19 9.54
CA ASN A 34 -11.62 15.33 9.27
C ASN A 34 -12.46 14.31 10.05
N GLN A 35 -11.85 13.21 10.51
CA GLN A 35 -12.44 12.22 11.39
C GLN A 35 -12.04 12.42 12.88
N SER A 36 -11.54 13.61 13.23
CA SER A 36 -11.11 14.00 14.57
C SER A 36 -9.90 13.22 15.11
N ILE A 37 -9.08 12.62 14.25
CA ILE A 37 -7.82 11.97 14.62
C ILE A 37 -6.66 12.89 14.25
N PHE A 38 -6.14 13.62 15.25
CA PHE A 38 -5.03 14.59 15.10
C PHE A 38 -3.69 14.05 15.60
N SER A 39 -3.71 12.97 16.36
CA SER A 39 -2.56 12.27 16.94
C SER A 39 -2.98 10.88 17.35
N GLY A 40 -2.02 10.05 17.77
CA GLY A 40 -2.29 8.70 18.25
C GLY A 40 -1.45 7.64 17.55
N SER A 41 -2.03 6.46 17.39
CA SER A 41 -1.35 5.30 16.84
C SER A 41 -1.95 4.89 15.49
N ILE A 42 -1.08 4.57 14.53
CA ILE A 42 -1.45 4.10 13.20
C ILE A 42 -0.83 2.72 12.97
N LEU A 43 -1.62 1.79 12.44
CA LEU A 43 -1.12 0.55 11.85
C LEU A 43 -1.04 0.74 10.33
N ASP A 44 0.15 0.51 9.76
CA ASP A 44 0.40 0.56 8.31
C ASP A 44 0.51 -0.88 7.77
N LEU A 45 -0.56 -1.35 7.14
CA LEU A 45 -0.66 -2.68 6.56
C LEU A 45 -0.08 -2.70 5.15
N GLY A 46 1.04 -3.39 4.96
CA GLY A 46 1.84 -3.38 3.74
C GLY A 46 2.78 -2.18 3.70
N CYS A 47 3.51 -1.93 4.80
CA CYS A 47 4.34 -0.74 4.98
C CYS A 47 5.56 -0.64 4.06
N GLY A 48 5.95 -1.74 3.38
CA GLY A 48 7.13 -1.80 2.54
C GLY A 48 8.38 -1.38 3.30
N THR A 49 9.17 -0.49 2.72
CA THR A 49 10.40 0.06 3.30
C THR A 49 10.18 1.15 4.36
N GLY A 50 8.93 1.38 4.80
CA GLY A 50 8.59 2.28 5.90
C GLY A 50 8.60 3.77 5.57
N VAL A 51 8.58 4.18 4.30
CA VAL A 51 8.67 5.60 3.93
C VAL A 51 7.43 6.38 4.37
N HIS A 52 6.21 5.86 4.14
CA HIS A 52 4.98 6.49 4.65
C HIS A 52 4.99 6.57 6.18
N ALA A 53 5.37 5.47 6.85
CA ALA A 53 5.45 5.40 8.29
C ALA A 53 6.40 6.49 8.86
N GLN A 54 7.54 6.72 8.22
CA GLN A 54 8.48 7.77 8.60
C GLN A 54 7.83 9.17 8.58
N PHE A 55 7.17 9.52 7.49
CA PHE A 55 6.50 10.83 7.39
C PHE A 55 5.34 10.98 8.37
N MET A 56 4.60 9.90 8.67
CA MET A 56 3.56 9.92 9.71
C MET A 56 4.15 10.13 11.10
N ALA A 57 5.28 9.48 11.41
CA ALA A 57 6.00 9.67 12.67
C ALA A 57 6.53 11.10 12.84
N GLN A 58 7.04 11.72 11.78
CA GLN A 58 7.45 13.13 11.75
C GLN A 58 6.28 14.10 12.07
N LYS A 59 5.05 13.68 11.85
CA LYS A 59 3.83 14.44 12.20
C LYS A 59 3.27 14.07 13.60
N GLY A 60 4.01 13.27 14.37
CA GLY A 60 3.70 12.98 15.78
C GLY A 60 2.91 11.71 16.03
N PHE A 61 2.68 10.88 15.03
CA PHE A 61 1.99 9.60 15.21
C PHE A 61 2.96 8.49 15.64
N MET A 62 2.47 7.57 16.47
CA MET A 62 3.13 6.27 16.70
C MET A 62 2.73 5.33 15.59
N VAL A 63 3.67 4.83 14.81
CA VAL A 63 3.36 3.99 13.63
C VAL A 63 3.91 2.58 13.81
N HIS A 64 3.06 1.60 13.58
CA HIS A 64 3.43 0.19 13.52
C HIS A 64 3.23 -0.30 12.08
N GLY A 65 4.32 -0.60 11.40
CA GLY A 65 4.31 -1.12 10.03
C GLY A 65 4.38 -2.63 10.02
N VAL A 66 3.56 -3.24 9.18
CA VAL A 66 3.57 -4.69 8.92
C VAL A 66 3.74 -4.92 7.42
N ASP A 67 4.66 -5.80 7.03
CA ASP A 67 4.83 -6.22 5.63
C ASP A 67 5.14 -7.71 5.55
N ILE A 68 4.76 -8.33 4.44
CA ILE A 68 4.97 -9.77 4.21
C ILE A 68 6.40 -10.09 3.73
N SER A 69 7.13 -9.08 3.23
CA SER A 69 8.51 -9.24 2.74
C SER A 69 9.51 -9.03 3.87
N PRO A 70 10.31 -10.06 4.23
CA PRO A 70 11.40 -9.91 5.18
C PRO A 70 12.41 -8.84 4.76
N GLU A 71 12.67 -8.72 3.47
CA GLU A 71 13.61 -7.76 2.89
C GLU A 71 13.13 -6.33 3.07
N MET A 72 11.83 -6.07 2.85
CA MET A 72 11.22 -4.75 3.09
C MET A 72 11.31 -4.37 4.57
N ILE A 73 10.98 -5.30 5.47
CA ILE A 73 11.08 -5.07 6.92
C ILE A 73 12.53 -4.87 7.35
N GLU A 74 13.48 -5.60 6.76
CA GLU A 74 14.90 -5.39 7.03
C GLU A 74 15.34 -3.98 6.64
N VAL A 75 14.97 -3.51 5.43
CA VAL A 75 15.24 -2.14 4.98
C VAL A 75 14.59 -1.13 5.92
N ALA A 76 13.29 -1.29 6.23
CA ALA A 76 12.57 -0.40 7.13
C ALA A 76 13.24 -0.32 8.51
N SER A 77 13.62 -1.47 9.09
CA SER A 77 14.19 -1.53 10.44
C SER A 77 15.62 -0.97 10.54
N LYS A 78 16.38 -0.96 9.43
CA LYS A 78 17.77 -0.47 9.38
C LYS A 78 17.90 1.01 9.05
N LYS A 79 16.84 1.66 8.58
CA LYS A 79 16.86 3.11 8.29
C LYS A 79 17.15 3.92 9.55
N ASP A 80 17.93 4.97 9.40
CA ASP A 80 18.12 5.96 10.47
C ASP A 80 16.94 6.95 10.46
N TYR A 81 16.12 6.89 11.48
CA TYR A 81 14.97 7.77 11.67
C TYR A 81 15.23 8.93 12.63
N GLY A 82 16.46 9.06 13.15
CA GLY A 82 16.84 10.11 14.10
C GLY A 82 15.91 10.14 15.30
N ASP A 83 15.37 11.33 15.61
CA ASP A 83 14.50 11.56 16.79
C ASP A 83 13.18 10.79 16.75
N TYR A 84 12.77 10.29 15.57
CA TYR A 84 11.49 9.58 15.38
C TYR A 84 11.60 8.07 15.58
N SER A 85 12.79 7.53 15.84
CA SER A 85 13.05 6.09 15.99
C SER A 85 12.14 5.42 17.03
N LYS A 86 11.79 6.13 18.11
CA LYS A 86 10.91 5.61 19.18
C LYS A 86 9.43 5.55 18.79
N GLN A 87 9.05 6.16 17.68
CA GLN A 87 7.68 6.23 17.20
C GLN A 87 7.41 5.18 16.10
N LEU A 88 8.45 4.45 15.66
CA LEU A 88 8.38 3.53 14.54
C LEU A 88 8.67 2.10 15.00
N PHE A 89 7.78 1.20 14.63
CA PHE A 89 7.91 -0.25 14.87
C PHE A 89 7.61 -0.97 13.57
N PHE A 90 8.43 -1.95 13.21
CA PHE A 90 8.25 -2.75 12.00
C PHE A 90 8.27 -4.22 12.33
N GLU A 91 7.32 -4.97 11.77
CA GLU A 91 7.16 -6.39 12.05
C GLU A 91 6.79 -7.16 10.78
N LEU A 92 7.37 -8.36 10.64
CA LEU A 92 7.03 -9.27 9.55
C LEU A 92 5.62 -9.84 9.77
N GLY A 93 4.73 -9.69 8.79
CA GLY A 93 3.38 -10.23 8.89
C GLY A 93 2.59 -10.11 7.59
N ASP A 94 1.60 -10.97 7.44
CA ASP A 94 0.66 -10.93 6.32
C ASP A 94 -0.53 -10.04 6.71
N VAL A 95 -0.87 -9.07 5.87
CA VAL A 95 -2.02 -8.17 6.07
C VAL A 95 -3.35 -8.91 6.24
N LYS A 96 -3.43 -10.16 5.79
CA LYS A 96 -4.61 -11.03 5.92
C LYS A 96 -4.74 -11.70 7.29
N SER A 97 -3.64 -11.87 8.02
CA SER A 97 -3.61 -12.74 9.20
C SER A 97 -2.74 -12.26 10.36
N CYS A 98 -2.06 -11.13 10.24
CA CYS A 98 -1.24 -10.62 11.33
C CYS A 98 -2.09 -10.39 12.59
N GLN A 99 -1.50 -10.65 13.75
CA GLN A 99 -2.15 -10.49 15.05
C GLN A 99 -1.20 -9.72 15.97
N LEU A 100 -1.56 -8.48 16.25
CA LEU A 100 -0.86 -7.62 17.20
C LEU A 100 -1.73 -7.48 18.45
N ASP A 101 -1.13 -7.60 19.62
CA ASP A 101 -1.84 -7.39 20.91
C ASP A 101 -2.08 -5.88 21.18
N LYS A 102 -2.42 -5.14 20.13
CA LYS A 102 -2.61 -3.69 20.15
C LYS A 102 -3.80 -3.30 19.28
N ARG A 103 -4.41 -2.17 19.65
CA ARG A 103 -5.41 -1.50 18.82
C ARG A 103 -4.98 -0.08 18.53
N PHE A 104 -5.31 0.39 17.35
CA PHE A 104 -4.85 1.64 16.77
C PHE A 104 -6.02 2.61 16.57
N ASP A 105 -5.71 3.90 16.57
CA ASP A 105 -6.66 4.96 16.27
C ASP A 105 -7.03 4.94 14.78
N ALA A 106 -6.04 4.62 13.94
CA ALA A 106 -6.26 4.41 12.52
C ALA A 106 -5.49 3.18 12.01
N VAL A 107 -5.99 2.58 10.94
CA VAL A 107 -5.29 1.61 10.10
C VAL A 107 -5.20 2.22 8.71
N VAL A 108 -4.04 2.16 8.11
CA VAL A 108 -3.84 2.57 6.71
C VAL A 108 -3.29 1.40 5.91
N SER A 109 -3.60 1.38 4.62
CA SER A 109 -3.00 0.43 3.69
C SER A 109 -2.83 1.13 2.35
N LEU A 110 -1.61 1.52 2.05
CA LEU A 110 -1.28 2.48 1.01
C LEU A 110 -0.43 1.86 -0.09
N PHE A 111 -0.47 2.47 -1.27
CA PHE A 111 0.25 2.05 -2.45
C PHE A 111 -0.23 0.72 -3.01
N HIS A 112 -1.56 0.60 -3.12
CA HIS A 112 -2.27 -0.48 -3.79
C HIS A 112 -2.18 -1.86 -3.10
N VAL A 113 -1.85 -1.92 -1.82
CA VAL A 113 -1.78 -3.18 -1.07
C VAL A 113 -3.10 -3.96 -1.14
N ALA A 114 -4.25 -3.25 -1.10
CA ALA A 114 -5.56 -3.86 -1.30
C ALA A 114 -5.66 -4.57 -2.67
N SER A 115 -5.06 -4.01 -3.72
CA SER A 115 -5.07 -4.60 -5.06
C SER A 115 -4.27 -5.90 -5.18
N TYR A 116 -3.39 -6.22 -4.24
CA TYR A 116 -2.74 -7.54 -4.16
C TYR A 116 -3.65 -8.63 -3.61
N GLN A 117 -4.82 -8.28 -3.05
CA GLN A 117 -5.81 -9.24 -2.57
C GLN A 117 -6.66 -9.72 -3.75
N THR A 118 -6.17 -10.74 -4.46
CA THR A 118 -6.74 -11.18 -5.74
C THR A 118 -8.00 -12.04 -5.59
N SER A 119 -8.25 -12.62 -4.39
CA SER A 119 -9.48 -13.33 -4.08
C SER A 119 -10.41 -12.53 -3.14
N ASN A 120 -11.69 -12.90 -3.09
CA ASN A 120 -12.63 -12.31 -2.15
C ASN A 120 -12.27 -12.65 -0.71
N GLU A 121 -11.77 -13.86 -0.48
CA GLU A 121 -11.34 -14.37 0.82
C GLU A 121 -10.14 -13.57 1.34
N ASP A 122 -9.18 -13.28 0.47
CA ASP A 122 -8.01 -12.48 0.82
C ASP A 122 -8.40 -11.04 1.17
N LEU A 123 -9.24 -10.41 0.34
CA LEU A 123 -9.76 -9.06 0.59
C LEU A 123 -10.51 -8.99 1.92
N PHE A 124 -11.43 -9.93 2.16
CA PHE A 124 -12.19 -9.98 3.40
C PHE A 124 -11.28 -10.20 4.61
N SER A 125 -10.29 -11.11 4.50
CA SER A 125 -9.32 -11.38 5.57
C SER A 125 -8.49 -10.15 5.92
N MET A 126 -8.03 -9.38 4.92
CA MET A 126 -7.34 -8.11 5.12
C MET A 126 -8.24 -7.09 5.83
N PHE A 127 -9.49 -6.93 5.41
CA PHE A 127 -10.43 -5.99 6.04
C PHE A 127 -10.78 -6.41 7.47
N LEU A 128 -10.94 -7.71 7.71
CA LEU A 128 -11.17 -8.24 9.04
C LEU A 128 -9.95 -8.00 9.96
N THR A 129 -8.74 -8.14 9.42
CA THR A 129 -7.50 -7.83 10.13
C THR A 129 -7.46 -6.34 10.50
N ALA A 130 -7.73 -5.44 9.55
CA ALA A 130 -7.83 -4.01 9.82
C ALA A 130 -8.85 -3.71 10.92
N SER A 131 -10.07 -4.28 10.81
CA SER A 131 -11.14 -4.09 11.79
C SER A 131 -10.75 -4.58 13.19
N LYS A 132 -10.11 -5.74 13.31
CA LYS A 132 -9.67 -6.29 14.60
C LYS A 132 -8.64 -5.41 15.30
N HIS A 133 -7.79 -4.74 14.53
CA HIS A 133 -6.74 -3.86 15.07
C HIS A 133 -7.19 -2.41 15.28
N LEU A 134 -8.38 -2.03 14.83
CA LEU A 134 -8.95 -0.72 15.13
C LEU A 134 -9.54 -0.67 16.54
N LYS A 135 -9.33 0.46 17.23
CA LYS A 135 -10.15 0.86 18.38
C LYS A 135 -11.60 1.03 17.95
N PRO A 136 -12.58 0.98 18.87
CA PRO A 136 -13.95 1.39 18.57
C PRO A 136 -13.95 2.78 17.90
N GLU A 137 -14.71 2.95 16.82
CA GLU A 137 -14.76 4.18 16.03
C GLU A 137 -13.47 4.56 15.29
N GLY A 138 -12.43 3.72 15.31
CA GLY A 138 -11.18 3.91 14.59
C GLY A 138 -11.39 3.88 13.07
N ILE A 139 -10.49 4.53 12.34
CA ILE A 139 -10.62 4.79 10.91
C ILE A 139 -9.70 3.87 10.10
N PHE A 140 -10.24 3.26 9.06
CA PHE A 140 -9.49 2.52 8.05
C PHE A 140 -9.45 3.33 6.75
N ILE A 141 -8.24 3.57 6.23
CA ILE A 141 -8.02 4.22 4.93
C ILE A 141 -7.17 3.31 4.07
N PHE A 142 -7.63 3.04 2.86
CA PHE A 142 -6.85 2.27 1.89
C PHE A 142 -7.07 2.77 0.47
N ASP A 143 -6.05 2.61 -0.37
CA ASP A 143 -6.14 2.88 -1.80
C ASP A 143 -6.18 1.58 -2.61
N PHE A 144 -6.67 1.69 -3.83
CA PHE A 144 -6.88 0.55 -4.71
C PHE A 144 -6.97 0.97 -6.18
N TRP A 145 -6.81 0.03 -7.08
CA TRP A 145 -7.08 0.22 -8.50
C TRP A 145 -8.58 0.22 -8.75
N TYR A 146 -9.08 1.32 -9.27
CA TYR A 146 -10.52 1.48 -9.53
C TYR A 146 -10.92 0.93 -10.90
N GLY A 147 -11.74 -0.11 -10.90
CA GLY A 147 -12.10 -0.90 -12.09
C GLY A 147 -12.65 -0.08 -13.26
N PRO A 148 -13.59 0.85 -13.06
CA PRO A 148 -14.09 1.67 -14.15
C PRO A 148 -13.00 2.41 -14.92
N ALA A 149 -12.01 2.99 -14.21
CA ALA A 149 -10.90 3.68 -14.86
C ALA A 149 -9.91 2.72 -15.52
N VAL A 150 -9.58 1.59 -14.85
CA VAL A 150 -8.70 0.55 -15.42
C VAL A 150 -9.26 -0.01 -16.72
N LEU A 151 -10.59 -0.17 -16.81
CA LEU A 151 -11.25 -0.68 -18.02
C LEU A 151 -11.39 0.37 -19.14
N MET A 152 -11.49 1.66 -18.76
CA MET A 152 -11.56 2.76 -19.76
C MET A 152 -10.18 3.11 -20.33
N ASP A 153 -9.13 3.04 -19.49
CA ASP A 153 -7.75 3.32 -19.88
C ASP A 153 -6.89 2.10 -19.52
N ASN A 154 -6.94 1.08 -20.37
CA ASN A 154 -6.25 -0.19 -20.13
C ASN A 154 -4.74 0.04 -19.95
N PRO A 155 -4.10 -0.69 -19.00
CA PRO A 155 -2.67 -0.56 -18.79
C PRO A 155 -1.89 -1.00 -20.04
N VAL A 156 -0.86 -0.23 -20.35
CA VAL A 156 0.03 -0.47 -21.49
C VAL A 156 1.44 -0.76 -21.04
N VAL A 157 2.25 -1.33 -21.92
CA VAL A 157 3.68 -1.55 -21.64
C VAL A 157 4.34 -0.22 -21.27
N ARG A 158 5.05 -0.23 -20.14
CA ARG A 158 5.80 0.95 -19.65
C ARG A 158 7.25 0.63 -19.45
N VAL A 159 8.11 1.52 -19.95
CA VAL A 159 9.56 1.42 -19.77
C VAL A 159 10.01 2.60 -18.93
N LYS A 160 10.70 2.32 -17.81
CA LYS A 160 11.37 3.33 -16.99
C LYS A 160 12.87 3.09 -16.96
N ARG A 161 13.64 4.17 -17.01
CA ARG A 161 15.10 4.16 -16.91
C ARG A 161 15.51 5.03 -15.74
N PHE A 162 16.41 4.50 -14.92
CA PHE A 162 17.02 5.21 -13.81
C PHE A 162 18.53 5.10 -13.96
N ASN A 163 19.22 6.20 -13.72
CA ASN A 163 20.67 6.25 -13.71
C ASN A 163 21.07 7.15 -12.55
N GLU A 164 21.67 6.60 -11.52
CA GLU A 164 22.12 7.34 -10.34
C GLU A 164 23.24 6.58 -9.64
N ASP A 165 24.28 7.32 -9.20
CA ASP A 165 25.39 6.80 -8.41
C ASP A 165 26.07 5.55 -9.00
N GLY A 166 26.20 5.49 -10.34
CA GLY A 166 26.78 4.35 -11.04
C GLY A 166 25.86 3.12 -11.12
N VAL A 167 24.58 3.24 -10.72
CA VAL A 167 23.57 2.19 -10.87
C VAL A 167 22.63 2.56 -12.01
N ASN A 168 22.58 1.70 -13.03
CA ASN A 168 21.67 1.85 -14.17
C ASN A 168 20.56 0.80 -14.04
N ILE A 169 19.29 1.23 -14.00
CA ILE A 169 18.14 0.34 -13.94
C ILE A 169 17.25 0.58 -15.15
N LEU A 170 16.98 -0.47 -15.89
CA LEU A 170 15.95 -0.52 -16.92
C LEU A 170 14.81 -1.41 -16.42
N ARG A 171 13.61 -0.85 -16.21
CA ARG A 171 12.41 -1.58 -15.84
C ARG A 171 11.39 -1.55 -16.97
N ILE A 172 11.00 -2.73 -17.42
CA ILE A 172 9.92 -2.94 -18.37
C ILE A 172 8.76 -3.56 -17.59
N ALA A 173 7.58 -2.96 -17.68
CA ALA A 173 6.33 -3.47 -17.11
C ALA A 173 5.39 -3.86 -18.24
N GLU A 174 5.04 -5.13 -18.32
CA GLU A 174 4.20 -5.71 -19.37
C GLU A 174 2.90 -6.22 -18.73
N PRO A 175 1.79 -5.47 -18.85
CA PRO A 175 0.51 -5.86 -18.29
C PRO A 175 -0.20 -6.89 -19.15
N ASN A 176 -0.90 -7.82 -18.52
CA ASN A 176 -1.83 -8.75 -19.13
C ASN A 176 -3.17 -8.72 -18.38
N MET A 177 -4.25 -8.39 -19.08
CA MET A 177 -5.59 -8.26 -18.49
C MET A 177 -6.29 -9.62 -18.40
N LEU A 178 -6.76 -9.98 -17.20
CA LEU A 178 -7.60 -11.14 -16.92
C LEU A 178 -9.00 -10.62 -16.58
N PHE A 179 -9.77 -10.27 -17.59
CA PHE A 179 -11.04 -9.54 -17.43
C PHE A 179 -12.08 -10.25 -16.55
N ASN A 180 -12.18 -11.59 -16.64
CA ASN A 180 -13.15 -12.36 -15.86
C ASN A 180 -12.78 -12.49 -14.39
N GLU A 181 -11.55 -12.16 -14.03
CA GLU A 181 -11.00 -12.25 -12.68
C GLU A 181 -10.82 -10.86 -12.05
N ASN A 182 -11.05 -9.79 -12.83
CA ASN A 182 -10.73 -8.41 -12.45
C ASN A 182 -9.26 -8.21 -12.09
N ILE A 183 -8.34 -8.93 -12.74
CA ILE A 183 -6.91 -8.91 -12.44
C ILE A 183 -6.13 -8.36 -13.63
N VAL A 184 -5.06 -7.64 -13.32
CA VAL A 184 -3.97 -7.31 -14.24
C VAL A 184 -2.72 -8.01 -13.73
N ASP A 185 -2.19 -8.94 -14.50
CA ASP A 185 -0.85 -9.49 -14.27
C ASP A 185 0.20 -8.54 -14.84
N VAL A 186 0.96 -7.87 -14.00
CA VAL A 186 2.06 -7.01 -14.43
C VAL A 186 3.37 -7.78 -14.34
N ASN A 187 3.94 -8.13 -15.50
CA ASN A 187 5.24 -8.80 -15.57
C ASN A 187 6.34 -7.74 -15.65
N TYR A 188 7.21 -7.72 -14.64
CA TYR A 188 8.36 -6.84 -14.58
C TYR A 188 9.62 -7.56 -15.04
N ASN A 189 10.30 -6.96 -16.03
CA ASN A 189 11.65 -7.26 -16.40
C ASN A 189 12.53 -6.11 -15.93
N ILE A 190 13.41 -6.35 -14.95
CA ILE A 190 14.26 -5.33 -14.36
C ILE A 190 15.71 -5.72 -14.61
N MET A 191 16.43 -4.88 -15.33
CA MET A 191 17.84 -5.05 -15.64
C MET A 191 18.63 -4.02 -14.86
N VAL A 192 19.56 -4.47 -14.03
CA VAL A 192 20.40 -3.63 -13.20
C VAL A 192 21.86 -3.82 -13.60
N THR A 193 22.55 -2.71 -13.85
CA THR A 193 23.99 -2.70 -14.09
C THR A 193 24.63 -1.72 -13.10
N LYS A 194 25.74 -2.15 -12.47
CA LYS A 194 26.50 -1.34 -11.51
C LYS A 194 27.89 -1.05 -12.05
N GLU A 195 28.30 0.20 -12.03
CA GLU A 195 29.68 0.58 -12.34
C GLU A 195 30.60 0.32 -11.11
N PRO A 196 31.87 -0.09 -11.29
CA PRO A 196 32.56 -0.39 -12.57
C PRO A 196 32.33 -1.85 -13.05
N GLU A 197 31.53 -2.64 -12.35
CA GLU A 197 31.23 -4.03 -12.71
C GLU A 197 30.19 -4.02 -13.84
N GLU A 198 30.56 -4.18 -15.09
CA GLU A 198 29.65 -4.26 -16.23
C GLU A 198 28.71 -5.49 -16.20
N LYS A 199 28.58 -6.14 -15.04
CA LYS A 199 27.72 -7.31 -14.90
C LYS A 199 26.25 -6.89 -14.78
N MET A 200 25.46 -7.37 -15.72
CA MET A 200 23.99 -7.16 -15.70
C MET A 200 23.31 -8.20 -14.80
N GLU A 201 22.55 -7.72 -13.84
CA GLU A 201 21.60 -8.53 -13.08
C GLU A 201 20.22 -8.41 -13.73
N VAL A 202 19.50 -9.52 -13.91
CA VAL A 202 18.13 -9.53 -14.44
C VAL A 202 17.20 -10.10 -13.38
N LEU A 203 16.20 -9.29 -13.00
CA LEU A 203 15.17 -9.66 -12.05
C LEU A 203 13.84 -9.78 -12.79
N LEU A 204 13.13 -10.87 -12.57
CA LEU A 204 11.82 -11.13 -13.14
C LEU A 204 10.83 -11.24 -12.00
N GLU A 205 9.80 -10.39 -12.00
CA GLU A 205 8.72 -10.44 -11.02
C GLU A 205 7.37 -10.37 -11.72
N LYS A 206 6.39 -11.05 -11.15
CA LYS A 206 4.99 -10.99 -11.60
C LYS A 206 4.14 -10.47 -10.46
N HIS A 207 3.46 -9.36 -10.68
CA HIS A 207 2.53 -8.75 -9.74
C HIS A 207 1.11 -8.90 -10.27
N SER A 208 0.31 -9.73 -9.62
CA SER A 208 -1.12 -9.86 -9.91
C SER A 208 -1.88 -8.82 -9.10
N MET A 209 -2.48 -7.87 -9.79
CA MET A 209 -3.15 -6.71 -9.19
C MET A 209 -4.64 -6.76 -9.54
N ARG A 210 -5.49 -6.85 -8.54
CA ARG A 210 -6.95 -6.80 -8.73
C ARG A 210 -7.41 -5.35 -8.80
N TYR A 211 -8.26 -5.05 -9.78
CA TYR A 211 -9.02 -3.81 -9.81
C TYR A 211 -10.42 -4.05 -9.27
N PHE A 212 -10.92 -3.09 -8.50
CA PHE A 212 -12.14 -3.24 -7.72
C PHE A 212 -13.25 -2.29 -8.19
N PHE A 213 -14.48 -2.74 -7.95
CA PHE A 213 -15.66 -1.90 -8.08
C PHE A 213 -16.19 -1.54 -6.68
N LEU A 214 -16.70 -0.31 -6.54
CA LEU A 214 -17.15 0.19 -5.23
C LEU A 214 -18.16 -0.75 -4.52
N PRO A 215 -19.19 -1.33 -5.19
CA PRO A 215 -20.15 -2.19 -4.50
C PRO A 215 -19.54 -3.42 -3.82
N GLU A 216 -18.49 -4.02 -4.42
CA GLU A 216 -17.83 -5.19 -3.81
C GLU A 216 -17.01 -4.82 -2.57
N LEU A 217 -16.30 -3.67 -2.63
CA LEU A 217 -15.55 -3.15 -1.49
C LEU A 217 -16.47 -2.78 -0.33
N LEU A 218 -17.60 -2.12 -0.61
CA LEU A 218 -18.59 -1.77 0.43
C LEU A 218 -19.18 -3.02 1.08
N SER A 219 -19.43 -4.07 0.30
CA SER A 219 -19.92 -5.35 0.82
C SER A 219 -18.88 -6.00 1.74
N ALA A 220 -17.63 -6.03 1.35
CA ALA A 220 -16.54 -6.58 2.15
C ALA A 220 -16.30 -5.80 3.45
N LEU A 221 -16.35 -4.45 3.39
CA LEU A 221 -16.26 -3.58 4.58
C LEU A 221 -17.37 -3.88 5.58
N LYS A 222 -18.61 -3.95 5.11
CA LYS A 222 -19.77 -4.27 5.95
C LYS A 222 -19.63 -5.62 6.63
N LEU A 223 -19.19 -6.66 5.90
CA LEU A 223 -18.95 -7.99 6.46
C LEU A 223 -17.82 -7.98 7.51
N ALA A 224 -16.83 -7.10 7.36
CA ALA A 224 -15.75 -6.93 8.34
C ALA A 224 -16.14 -6.04 9.53
N GLY A 225 -17.41 -5.61 9.65
CA GLY A 225 -17.90 -4.77 10.74
C GLY A 225 -17.46 -3.32 10.65
N MET A 226 -17.31 -2.82 9.43
CA MET A 226 -16.95 -1.42 9.16
C MET A 226 -18.03 -0.71 8.36
N GLU A 227 -18.20 0.56 8.62
CA GLU A 227 -19.09 1.48 7.90
C GLU A 227 -18.27 2.28 6.88
N TYR A 228 -18.77 2.34 5.66
CA TYR A 228 -18.23 3.24 4.64
C TYR A 228 -18.57 4.71 5.01
N ILE A 229 -17.55 5.57 4.95
CA ILE A 229 -17.72 7.02 5.17
C ILE A 229 -17.67 7.74 3.84
N ASP A 230 -16.59 7.58 3.06
CA ASP A 230 -16.39 8.31 1.81
C ASP A 230 -15.38 7.60 0.88
N SER A 231 -15.35 8.04 -0.38
CA SER A 231 -14.38 7.59 -1.37
C SER A 231 -14.00 8.72 -2.33
N HIS A 232 -12.70 8.80 -2.61
CA HIS A 232 -12.13 9.87 -3.43
C HIS A 232 -11.23 9.32 -4.52
N SER A 233 -11.04 10.11 -5.58
CA SER A 233 -9.88 10.00 -6.44
C SER A 233 -8.60 10.29 -5.64
N TRP A 234 -7.54 9.52 -5.85
CA TRP A 234 -6.29 9.65 -5.08
C TRP A 234 -5.75 11.08 -5.12
N LEU A 235 -5.28 11.58 -3.97
CA LEU A 235 -4.76 12.94 -3.76
C LEU A 235 -5.73 14.07 -4.15
N SER A 236 -7.02 13.81 -4.12
CA SER A 236 -8.09 14.74 -4.45
C SER A 236 -9.25 14.58 -3.47
N SER A 237 -10.16 15.56 -3.45
CA SER A 237 -11.49 15.44 -2.84
C SER A 237 -12.57 15.12 -3.88
N ASP A 238 -12.20 14.91 -5.13
CA ASP A 238 -13.13 14.59 -6.20
C ASP A 238 -13.70 13.18 -6.02
N PRO A 239 -14.97 12.96 -6.33
CA PRO A 239 -15.56 11.63 -6.31
C PRO A 239 -14.89 10.72 -7.32
N LEU A 240 -14.97 9.40 -7.07
CA LEU A 240 -14.50 8.40 -8.01
C LEU A 240 -15.21 8.50 -9.36
N SER A 241 -14.42 8.42 -10.44
CA SER A 241 -14.92 8.48 -11.82
C SER A 241 -14.12 7.52 -12.69
N GLU A 242 -14.52 7.39 -13.96
CA GLU A 242 -13.79 6.61 -14.96
C GLU A 242 -12.37 7.14 -15.26
N LYS A 243 -11.98 8.27 -14.67
CA LYS A 243 -10.62 8.85 -14.74
C LYS A 243 -9.80 8.62 -13.49
N SER A 244 -10.40 8.06 -12.45
CA SER A 244 -9.77 7.83 -11.13
C SER A 244 -9.07 6.47 -11.11
N TRP A 245 -7.91 6.35 -11.78
CA TRP A 245 -7.16 5.09 -11.82
C TRP A 245 -6.84 4.53 -10.43
N GLN A 246 -6.52 5.40 -9.50
CA GLN A 246 -6.33 5.10 -8.09
C GLN A 246 -7.47 5.71 -7.29
N GLY A 247 -8.25 4.86 -6.66
CA GLY A 247 -9.28 5.24 -5.72
C GLY A 247 -8.81 5.10 -4.28
N LEU A 248 -9.46 5.81 -3.38
CA LEU A 248 -9.27 5.71 -1.93
C LEU A 248 -10.63 5.56 -1.26
N ILE A 249 -10.67 4.74 -0.21
CA ILE A 249 -11.85 4.60 0.68
C ILE A 249 -11.46 4.96 2.10
N ILE A 250 -12.41 5.61 2.76
CA ILE A 250 -12.43 5.87 4.20
C ILE A 250 -13.56 5.04 4.81
N ALA A 251 -13.24 4.22 5.78
CA ALA A 251 -14.21 3.42 6.52
C ALA A 251 -13.98 3.57 8.03
N LYS A 252 -15.02 3.33 8.82
CA LYS A 252 -15.02 3.45 10.26
C LYS A 252 -15.42 2.12 10.90
N LYS A 253 -14.71 1.71 11.94
CA LYS A 253 -15.10 0.54 12.71
C LYS A 253 -16.40 0.80 13.46
N LEU A 254 -17.38 -0.06 13.26
CA LEU A 254 -18.62 -0.01 14.02
C LEU A 254 -18.36 -0.35 15.50
N LEU A 255 -19.10 0.31 16.38
CA LEU A 255 -19.22 -0.14 17.75
C LEU A 255 -19.85 -1.54 17.73
N ASN A 256 -19.21 -2.53 18.35
CA ASN A 256 -19.88 -3.80 18.57
C ASN A 256 -21.09 -3.49 19.46
N LEU A 257 -22.28 -3.55 18.89
CA LEU A 257 -23.47 -3.70 19.68
C LEU A 257 -23.35 -5.09 20.30
N GLU A 258 -23.07 -5.18 21.59
CA GLU A 258 -23.15 -6.41 22.38
C GLU A 258 -24.55 -7.02 22.32
#